data_ce6ce9c1f0c22a556d720dab6e59ff7e
#
_entry.id   ce6ce9c1f0c22a556d720dab6e59ff7e
#
_cell.length_a   1.000
_cell.length_b   1.000
_cell.length_c   1.000
_cell.angle_alpha   90.00
_cell.angle_beta   90.00
_cell.angle_gamma   90.00
#
_symmetry.space_group_name_H-M   'P 1'
#
loop_
_entity.id
_entity.type
_entity.pdbx_description
1 polymer ?
#
loop_
_entity_poly.entity_id
_entity_poly.type
_entity_poly.pdbx_seq_one_letter_code
_entity_poly.pdbx_strand_id
1 'polypeptide(L)'
;TRVRSSAASDVYKRQMVDILNKNLPYDVTCVFTVQEEIGTRGAKVAAYTVKPDYAIVLETTTACDFSGNDGEKRVCELGKGCVVSYMDRSTIYDRELYRLGFEKAKEINVPCQTKTLVAGGNDSGAIHSSVGGIRTVALSVPCRYLHSPSCMIKKSDVQSTAELAYAMYLALAEK
;
A
#
# COMPACT_ATOMS: atom_id res chain seq x y z
N THR A 1 -8.50 -24.36 10.37
CA THR A 1 -7.92 -23.52 9.34
C THR A 1 -7.66 -22.16 9.96
N ARG A 2 -6.40 -21.80 10.18
CA ARG A 2 -6.04 -20.47 10.69
C ARG A 2 -6.17 -19.47 9.55
N VAL A 3 -7.16 -18.60 9.61
CA VAL A 3 -7.29 -17.43 8.74
C VAL A 3 -6.43 -16.34 9.37
N ARG A 4 -5.19 -16.18 8.92
CA ARG A 4 -4.21 -15.26 9.52
C ARG A 4 -4.22 -13.84 9.00
N SER A 5 -4.99 -13.48 8.01
CA SER A 5 -4.95 -12.13 7.43
C SER A 5 -6.32 -11.54 7.08
N SER A 6 -7.41 -12.14 7.50
CA SER A 6 -8.73 -11.79 6.98
C SER A 6 -9.13 -10.33 7.24
N ALA A 7 -8.90 -9.80 8.44
CA ALA A 7 -9.33 -8.44 8.75
C ALA A 7 -8.53 -7.36 8.02
N ALA A 8 -7.22 -7.52 7.89
CA ALA A 8 -6.38 -6.58 7.14
C ALA A 8 -6.62 -6.71 5.64
N SER A 9 -6.74 -7.93 5.12
CA SER A 9 -6.98 -8.16 3.70
C SER A 9 -8.36 -7.67 3.21
N ASP A 10 -9.37 -7.68 4.08
CA ASP A 10 -10.70 -7.17 3.73
C ASP A 10 -10.72 -5.64 3.56
N VAL A 11 -9.82 -4.92 4.22
CA VAL A 11 -9.71 -3.46 4.11
C VAL A 11 -9.32 -3.05 2.68
N TYR A 12 -8.20 -3.55 2.17
CA TYR A 12 -7.74 -3.14 0.84
C TYR A 12 -8.55 -3.77 -0.30
N LYS A 13 -9.14 -4.94 -0.10
CA LYS A 13 -10.14 -5.48 -1.04
C LYS A 13 -11.30 -4.52 -1.21
N ARG A 14 -11.85 -4.01 -0.11
CA ARG A 14 -12.93 -3.03 -0.14
C ARG A 14 -12.51 -1.74 -0.82
N GLN A 15 -11.30 -1.24 -0.54
CA GLN A 15 -10.77 -0.06 -1.20
C GLN A 15 -10.71 -0.23 -2.73
N MET A 16 -10.24 -1.38 -3.22
CA MET A 16 -10.19 -1.67 -4.65
C MET A 16 -11.60 -1.78 -5.25
N VAL A 17 -12.54 -2.42 -4.56
CA VAL A 17 -13.95 -2.48 -4.98
C VAL A 17 -14.57 -1.09 -5.04
N ASP A 18 -14.32 -0.25 -4.04
CA ASP A 18 -14.83 1.13 -4.00
C ASP A 18 -14.24 1.97 -5.14
N ILE A 19 -12.99 1.74 -5.54
CA ILE A 19 -12.38 2.36 -6.73
C ILE A 19 -13.06 1.86 -8.01
N LEU A 20 -13.23 0.55 -8.17
CA LEU A 20 -13.85 -0.04 -9.36
C LEU A 20 -15.32 0.36 -9.56
N ASN A 21 -16.02 0.68 -8.47
CA ASN A 21 -17.42 1.16 -8.55
C ASN A 21 -17.52 2.63 -9.00
N LYS A 22 -16.40 3.34 -9.14
CA LYS A 22 -16.36 4.68 -9.72
C LYS A 22 -16.35 4.58 -11.25
N ASN A 23 -16.85 5.61 -11.91
CA ASN A 23 -16.73 5.71 -13.36
C ASN A 23 -15.26 6.03 -13.71
N LEU A 24 -14.47 5.01 -13.99
CA LEU A 24 -13.04 5.13 -14.25
C LEU A 24 -12.81 5.64 -15.68
N PRO A 25 -12.10 6.76 -15.86
CA PRO A 25 -11.86 7.33 -17.19
C PRO A 25 -10.75 6.61 -17.98
N TYR A 26 -9.97 5.73 -17.31
CA TYR A 26 -8.83 5.04 -17.90
C TYR A 26 -8.81 3.56 -17.51
N ASP A 27 -8.06 2.77 -18.25
CA ASP A 27 -7.90 1.35 -17.98
C ASP A 27 -7.16 1.12 -16.66
N VAL A 28 -7.70 0.23 -15.85
CA VAL A 28 -7.10 -0.24 -14.60
C VAL A 28 -7.33 -1.74 -14.43
N THR A 29 -6.29 -2.45 -14.05
CA THR A 29 -6.37 -3.86 -13.68
C THR A 29 -6.22 -4.00 -12.17
N CYS A 30 -7.28 -4.40 -11.49
CA CYS A 30 -7.23 -4.72 -10.06
C CYS A 30 -6.90 -6.20 -9.87
N VAL A 31 -5.85 -6.47 -9.11
CA VAL A 31 -5.37 -7.83 -8.86
C VAL A 31 -5.44 -8.13 -7.35
N PHE A 32 -6.15 -9.21 -7.00
CA PHE A 32 -6.12 -9.77 -5.65
C PHE A 32 -5.12 -10.92 -5.63
N THR A 33 -3.92 -10.63 -5.15
CA THR A 33 -2.80 -11.56 -5.16
C THR A 33 -3.00 -12.69 -4.14
N VAL A 34 -2.39 -13.82 -4.41
CA VAL A 34 -2.35 -14.98 -3.51
C VAL A 34 -0.92 -15.23 -3.05
N GLN A 35 -0.78 -15.84 -1.87
CA GLN A 35 0.52 -16.29 -1.36
C GLN A 35 1.54 -15.14 -1.15
N GLU A 36 1.07 -13.97 -0.73
CA GLU A 36 1.94 -12.86 -0.35
C GLU A 36 2.82 -13.26 0.84
N GLU A 37 2.24 -13.80 1.90
CA GLU A 37 2.88 -14.21 3.18
C GLU A 37 3.95 -15.31 3.06
N ILE A 38 4.03 -15.97 1.92
CA ILE A 38 4.99 -17.06 1.66
C ILE A 38 5.87 -16.80 0.45
N GLY A 39 6.11 -15.52 0.13
CA GLY A 39 7.06 -15.08 -0.88
C GLY A 39 6.46 -14.38 -2.09
N THR A 40 5.37 -13.64 -1.91
CA THR A 40 4.79 -12.73 -2.93
C THR A 40 4.56 -13.40 -4.30
N ARG A 41 4.19 -14.68 -4.28
CA ARG A 41 4.20 -15.54 -5.49
C ARG A 41 3.14 -15.11 -6.50
N GLY A 42 1.94 -14.76 -6.02
CA GLY A 42 0.86 -14.29 -6.89
C GLY A 42 1.18 -12.97 -7.56
N ALA A 43 1.79 -12.05 -6.84
CA ALA A 43 2.20 -10.75 -7.37
C ALA A 43 3.20 -10.87 -8.52
N LYS A 44 4.17 -11.76 -8.39
CA LYS A 44 5.16 -12.02 -9.45
C LYS A 44 4.51 -12.50 -10.75
N VAL A 45 3.58 -13.44 -10.64
CA VAL A 45 2.86 -13.99 -11.80
C VAL A 45 1.93 -12.94 -12.42
N ALA A 46 1.19 -12.21 -11.57
CA ALA A 46 0.30 -11.14 -12.02
C ALA A 46 1.05 -10.03 -12.76
N ALA A 47 2.15 -9.54 -12.20
CA ALA A 47 2.97 -8.51 -12.82
C ALA A 47 3.53 -8.94 -14.20
N TYR A 48 3.95 -10.19 -14.32
CA TYR A 48 4.42 -10.75 -15.59
C TYR A 48 3.29 -10.86 -16.64
N THR A 49 2.08 -11.18 -16.19
CA THR A 49 0.91 -11.34 -17.08
C THR A 49 0.35 -10.00 -17.54
N VAL A 50 0.18 -9.06 -16.58
CA VAL A 50 -0.44 -7.74 -16.83
C VAL A 50 0.55 -6.79 -17.52
N LYS A 51 1.82 -6.82 -17.13
CA LYS A 51 2.90 -5.92 -17.61
C LYS A 51 2.50 -4.45 -17.54
N PRO A 52 2.10 -3.94 -16.38
CA PRO A 52 1.65 -2.56 -16.25
C PRO A 52 2.84 -1.58 -16.32
N ASP A 53 2.59 -0.34 -16.74
CA ASP A 53 3.57 0.75 -16.66
C ASP A 53 3.80 1.20 -15.22
N TYR A 54 2.72 1.22 -14.43
CA TYR A 54 2.72 1.61 -13.03
C TYR A 54 1.98 0.60 -12.16
N ALA A 55 2.42 0.44 -10.93
CA ALA A 55 1.72 -0.37 -9.93
C ALA A 55 1.53 0.39 -8.62
N ILE A 56 0.29 0.39 -8.12
CA ILE A 56 -0.05 0.85 -6.77
C ILE A 56 -0.37 -0.39 -5.94
N VAL A 57 0.41 -0.65 -4.91
CA VAL A 57 0.20 -1.76 -3.99
C VAL A 57 -0.54 -1.24 -2.76
N LEU A 58 -1.68 -1.85 -2.45
CA LEU A 58 -2.47 -1.54 -1.26
C LEU A 58 -2.29 -2.64 -0.22
N GLU A 59 -1.90 -2.25 0.99
CA GLU A 59 -1.61 -3.19 2.07
C GLU A 59 -1.87 -2.59 3.46
N THR A 60 -1.53 -3.31 4.51
CA THR A 60 -1.38 -2.80 5.88
C THR A 60 0.08 -2.86 6.30
N THR A 61 0.53 -1.89 7.11
CA THR A 61 1.91 -1.88 7.63
C THR A 61 1.95 -1.71 9.14
N THR A 62 2.96 -2.26 9.78
CA THR A 62 3.14 -2.17 11.23
C THR A 62 3.33 -0.72 11.67
N ALA A 63 2.51 -0.23 12.59
CA ALA A 63 2.62 1.12 13.12
C ALA A 63 3.78 1.26 14.13
N CYS A 64 3.86 0.37 15.11
CA CYS A 64 4.85 0.42 16.19
C CYS A 64 4.81 1.72 17.01
N ASP A 65 3.63 2.31 17.18
CA ASP A 65 3.40 3.63 17.76
C ASP A 65 2.88 3.60 19.22
N PHE A 66 3.19 2.56 19.96
CA PHE A 66 2.83 2.43 21.36
C PHE A 66 3.97 2.87 22.29
N SER A 67 3.65 3.08 23.56
CA SER A 67 4.57 3.56 24.60
C SER A 67 5.87 2.74 24.64
N GLY A 68 7.00 3.42 24.67
CA GLY A 68 8.33 2.81 24.65
C GLY A 68 8.93 2.61 23.26
N ASN A 69 8.19 2.91 22.20
CA ASN A 69 8.69 2.90 20.83
C ASN A 69 8.71 4.33 20.27
N ASP A 70 9.69 5.11 20.74
CA ASP A 70 9.88 6.48 20.27
C ASP A 70 11.02 6.57 19.26
N GLY A 71 11.03 7.63 18.45
CA GLY A 71 12.06 7.89 17.47
C GLY A 71 12.16 6.83 16.37
N GLU A 72 13.34 6.29 16.15
CA GLU A 72 13.67 5.38 15.04
C GLU A 72 12.93 4.03 15.08
N LYS A 73 12.39 3.62 16.22
CA LYS A 73 11.62 2.38 16.35
C LYS A 73 10.18 2.51 15.88
N ARG A 74 9.66 3.73 15.78
CA ARG A 74 8.32 4.00 15.32
C ARG A 74 8.31 3.94 13.79
N VAL A 75 7.50 3.06 13.24
CA VAL A 75 7.40 2.89 11.78
C VAL A 75 6.45 3.91 11.17
N CYS A 76 5.27 4.05 11.76
CA CYS A 76 4.22 5.00 11.42
C CYS A 76 3.25 5.12 12.60
N GLU A 77 2.22 5.95 12.49
CA GLU A 77 1.26 6.21 13.56
C GLU A 77 -0.19 5.98 13.12
N LEU A 78 -1.00 5.37 13.99
CA LEU A 78 -2.44 5.29 13.78
C LEU A 78 -3.08 6.69 13.86
N GLY A 79 -3.91 6.99 12.88
CA GLY A 79 -4.64 8.28 12.79
C GLY A 79 -3.87 9.39 12.12
N LYS A 80 -2.71 9.09 11.56
CA LYS A 80 -1.93 10.02 10.73
C LYS A 80 -2.15 9.80 9.23
N GLY A 81 -3.14 9.01 8.88
CA GLY A 81 -3.53 8.77 7.49
C GLY A 81 -2.70 7.71 6.77
N CYS A 82 -2.75 7.76 5.45
CA CYS A 82 -2.08 6.81 4.58
C CYS A 82 -0.57 6.82 4.77
N VAL A 83 0.05 5.64 4.78
CA VAL A 83 1.51 5.49 4.81
C VAL A 83 2.02 5.30 3.38
N VAL A 84 2.82 6.24 2.91
CA VAL A 84 3.50 6.16 1.61
C VAL A 84 4.91 5.63 1.85
N SER A 85 5.25 4.50 1.26
CA SER A 85 6.54 3.84 1.48
C SER A 85 7.62 4.41 0.57
N TYR A 86 8.77 4.76 1.17
CA TYR A 86 9.98 5.14 0.43
C TYR A 86 10.90 3.94 0.21
N MET A 87 11.04 3.07 1.22
CA MET A 87 11.89 1.90 1.19
C MET A 87 11.41 0.85 2.17
N ASP A 88 11.53 -0.41 1.82
CA ASP A 88 11.42 -1.56 2.70
C ASP A 88 12.56 -2.56 2.42
N ARG A 89 12.51 -3.77 2.96
CA ARG A 89 13.60 -4.77 2.78
C ARG A 89 13.70 -5.34 1.38
N SER A 90 12.65 -5.23 0.59
CA SER A 90 12.55 -5.83 -0.73
C SER A 90 12.48 -4.80 -1.86
N THR A 91 12.20 -3.53 -1.53
CA THR A 91 11.91 -2.49 -2.52
C THR A 91 12.53 -1.15 -2.14
N ILE A 92 13.19 -0.51 -3.10
CA ILE A 92 13.39 0.95 -3.12
C ILE A 92 12.34 1.47 -4.09
N TYR A 93 11.37 2.20 -3.56
CA TYR A 93 10.23 2.67 -4.34
C TYR A 93 10.61 3.78 -5.31
N ASP A 94 9.83 3.92 -6.38
CA ASP A 94 10.01 4.99 -7.35
C ASP A 94 9.87 6.36 -6.65
N ARG A 95 10.92 7.18 -6.77
CA ARG A 95 11.01 8.46 -6.07
C ARG A 95 9.97 9.47 -6.55
N GLU A 96 9.62 9.44 -7.82
CA GLU A 96 8.59 10.35 -8.37
C GLU A 96 7.20 9.95 -7.88
N LEU A 97 6.91 8.63 -7.85
CA LEU A 97 5.64 8.13 -7.33
C LEU A 97 5.50 8.39 -5.83
N TYR A 98 6.58 8.24 -5.07
CA TYR A 98 6.61 8.60 -3.65
C TYR A 98 6.26 10.08 -3.45
N ARG A 99 6.89 11.00 -4.19
CA ARG A 99 6.60 12.43 -4.12
C ARG A 99 5.18 12.76 -4.56
N LEU A 100 4.75 12.16 -5.67
CA LEU A 100 3.38 12.29 -6.18
C LEU A 100 2.34 11.92 -5.11
N GLY A 101 2.60 10.89 -4.30
CA GLY A 101 1.73 10.52 -3.19
C GLY A 101 1.50 11.66 -2.20
N PHE A 102 2.56 12.36 -1.79
CA PHE A 102 2.44 13.53 -0.90
C PHE A 102 1.81 14.75 -1.58
N GLU A 103 2.13 14.99 -2.84
CA GLU A 103 1.53 16.07 -3.62
C GLU A 103 0.02 15.88 -3.74
N LYS A 104 -0.42 14.69 -4.14
CA LYS A 104 -1.84 14.37 -4.26
C LYS A 104 -2.57 14.35 -2.93
N ALA A 105 -1.95 13.83 -1.87
CA ALA A 105 -2.54 13.88 -0.53
C ALA A 105 -2.80 15.33 -0.07
N LYS A 106 -1.85 16.24 -0.33
CA LYS A 106 -2.02 17.66 -0.04
C LYS A 106 -3.12 18.30 -0.88
N GLU A 107 -3.18 17.99 -2.17
CA GLU A 107 -4.16 18.51 -3.14
C GLU A 107 -5.60 18.15 -2.75
N ILE A 108 -5.84 16.91 -2.33
CA ILE A 108 -7.16 16.42 -1.90
C ILE A 108 -7.40 16.59 -0.38
N ASN A 109 -6.49 17.25 0.35
CA ASN A 109 -6.55 17.47 1.79
C ASN A 109 -6.71 16.18 2.62
N VAL A 110 -5.98 15.13 2.25
CA VAL A 110 -5.98 13.84 2.94
C VAL A 110 -4.68 13.68 3.74
N PRO A 111 -4.74 13.29 5.03
CA PRO A 111 -3.53 13.06 5.80
C PRO A 111 -2.74 11.87 5.27
N CYS A 112 -1.42 12.05 5.18
CA CYS A 112 -0.49 10.99 4.84
C CYS A 112 0.83 11.14 5.60
N GLN A 113 1.56 10.05 5.69
CA GLN A 113 2.84 9.96 6.38
C GLN A 113 3.79 9.04 5.64
N THR A 114 5.09 9.15 5.93
CA THR A 114 6.08 8.21 5.39
C THR A 114 6.29 7.02 6.33
N LYS A 115 6.72 5.89 5.77
CA LYS A 115 7.27 4.77 6.53
C LYS A 115 8.70 5.13 6.95
N THR A 116 8.95 5.31 8.26
CA THR A 116 10.21 5.82 8.76
C THR A 116 11.28 4.77 9.00
N LEU A 117 10.90 3.49 9.04
CA LEU A 117 11.81 2.37 9.27
C LEU A 117 11.79 1.40 8.10
N VAL A 118 12.98 0.99 7.66
CA VAL A 118 13.15 -0.09 6.67
C VAL A 118 12.85 -1.43 7.32
N ALA A 119 11.61 -1.88 7.21
CA ALA A 119 11.12 -3.12 7.83
C ALA A 119 10.13 -3.82 6.94
N GLY A 120 10.13 -5.16 6.99
CA GLY A 120 9.23 -6.00 6.20
C GLY A 120 9.45 -5.87 4.69
N GLY A 121 8.54 -6.41 3.94
CA GLY A 121 8.41 -6.31 2.50
C GLY A 121 6.96 -6.62 2.15
N ASN A 122 6.61 -6.48 0.89
CA ASN A 122 5.27 -6.77 0.38
C ASN A 122 5.34 -7.14 -1.12
N ASP A 123 4.20 -7.23 -1.76
CA ASP A 123 4.08 -7.55 -3.18
C ASP A 123 4.88 -6.62 -4.12
N SER A 124 5.18 -5.39 -3.70
CA SER A 124 6.01 -4.47 -4.48
C SER A 124 7.38 -5.04 -4.80
N GLY A 125 7.98 -5.84 -3.90
CA GLY A 125 9.27 -6.48 -4.10
C GLY A 125 9.29 -7.41 -5.32
N ALA A 126 8.21 -8.14 -5.55
CA ALA A 126 8.05 -9.00 -6.71
C ALA A 126 7.66 -8.21 -7.97
N ILE A 127 6.82 -7.18 -7.80
CA ILE A 127 6.30 -6.40 -8.92
C ILE A 127 7.39 -5.54 -9.56
N HIS A 128 8.10 -4.72 -8.76
CA HIS A 128 9.07 -3.75 -9.30
C HIS A 128 10.24 -4.42 -10.03
N SER A 129 10.56 -5.66 -9.69
CA SER A 129 11.62 -6.45 -10.32
C SER A 129 11.13 -7.38 -11.44
N SER A 130 9.84 -7.35 -11.77
CA SER A 130 9.25 -8.17 -12.84
C SER A 130 9.42 -7.53 -14.20
N VAL A 131 9.38 -8.36 -15.24
CA VAL A 131 9.47 -7.93 -16.65
C VAL A 131 10.78 -7.16 -16.90
N GLY A 132 10.72 -5.91 -17.27
CA GLY A 132 11.85 -4.99 -17.44
C GLY A 132 11.99 -3.96 -16.34
N GLY A 133 11.28 -4.15 -15.23
CA GLY A 133 11.12 -3.19 -14.15
C GLY A 133 9.79 -2.47 -14.26
N ILE A 134 9.02 -2.44 -13.15
CA ILE A 134 7.71 -1.76 -13.07
C ILE A 134 7.81 -0.67 -12.02
N ARG A 135 7.45 0.55 -12.38
CA ARG A 135 7.42 1.70 -11.47
C ARG A 135 6.34 1.47 -10.41
N THR A 136 6.74 1.37 -9.15
CA THR A 136 5.86 0.86 -8.09
C THR A 136 5.85 1.80 -6.88
N VAL A 137 4.69 1.96 -6.26
CA VAL A 137 4.48 2.63 -4.98
C VAL A 137 3.60 1.77 -4.08
N ALA A 138 3.89 1.77 -2.78
CA ALA A 138 3.01 1.14 -1.79
C ALA A 138 2.33 2.21 -0.94
N LEU A 139 1.02 2.06 -0.79
CA LEU A 139 0.13 2.84 0.05
C LEU A 139 -0.45 1.91 1.11
N SER A 140 -0.13 2.17 2.37
CA SER A 140 -0.46 1.24 3.44
C SER A 140 -1.37 1.89 4.50
N VAL A 141 -2.26 1.08 5.07
CA VAL A 141 -3.00 1.43 6.27
C VAL A 141 -2.14 1.10 7.49
N PRO A 142 -1.85 2.06 8.40
CA PRO A 142 -1.13 1.75 9.63
C PRO A 142 -1.92 0.80 10.51
N CYS A 143 -1.25 -0.23 11.04
CA CYS A 143 -1.85 -1.29 11.82
C CYS A 143 -1.00 -1.63 13.04
N ARG A 144 -1.61 -1.68 14.23
CA ARG A 144 -0.99 -2.26 15.43
C ARG A 144 -1.25 -3.76 15.47
N TYR A 145 -0.28 -4.49 16.00
CA TYR A 145 -0.37 -5.94 16.20
C TYR A 145 -0.54 -6.73 14.90
N LEU A 146 0.03 -6.24 13.81
CA LEU A 146 0.06 -6.96 12.54
C LEU A 146 0.66 -8.36 12.74
N HIS A 147 0.14 -9.37 12.03
CA HIS A 147 0.50 -10.79 12.16
C HIS A 147 0.17 -11.41 13.53
N SER A 148 -0.68 -10.80 14.31
CA SER A 148 -1.22 -11.36 15.54
C SER A 148 -2.68 -11.84 15.37
N PRO A 149 -3.26 -12.54 16.36
CA PRO A 149 -4.67 -12.97 16.29
C PRO A 149 -5.68 -11.83 16.19
N SER A 150 -5.32 -10.63 16.66
CA SER A 150 -6.14 -9.42 16.59
C SER A 150 -5.27 -8.24 16.23
N CYS A 151 -5.70 -7.44 15.27
CA CYS A 151 -5.02 -6.22 14.87
C CYS A 151 -5.93 -5.00 15.05
N MET A 152 -5.33 -3.82 15.09
CA MET A 152 -6.04 -2.55 15.29
C MET A 152 -5.67 -1.57 14.18
N ILE A 153 -6.69 -1.02 13.52
CA ILE A 153 -6.58 0.05 12.52
C ILE A 153 -7.57 1.17 12.84
N LYS A 154 -7.38 2.34 12.28
CA LYS A 154 -8.38 3.42 12.30
C LYS A 154 -9.14 3.49 10.98
N LYS A 155 -10.46 3.66 11.04
CA LYS A 155 -11.31 3.83 9.85
C LYS A 155 -10.90 5.05 9.02
N SER A 156 -10.48 6.14 9.66
CA SER A 156 -9.97 7.33 8.97
C SER A 156 -8.75 7.04 8.11
N ASP A 157 -7.83 6.18 8.59
CA ASP A 157 -6.63 5.83 7.82
C ASP A 157 -6.97 4.95 6.62
N VAL A 158 -7.96 4.07 6.76
CA VAL A 158 -8.51 3.28 5.64
C VAL A 158 -9.07 4.20 4.55
N GLN A 159 -9.88 5.18 4.96
CA GLN A 159 -10.47 6.14 4.04
C GLN A 159 -9.40 6.99 3.36
N SER A 160 -8.45 7.53 4.12
CA SER A 160 -7.33 8.30 3.59
C SER A 160 -6.52 7.51 2.55
N THR A 161 -6.30 6.22 2.81
CA THR A 161 -5.57 5.34 1.88
C THR A 161 -6.36 5.11 0.59
N ALA A 162 -7.67 4.90 0.68
CA ALA A 162 -8.54 4.71 -0.50
C ALA A 162 -8.63 5.98 -1.36
N GLU A 163 -8.80 7.14 -0.73
CA GLU A 163 -8.88 8.42 -1.42
C GLU A 163 -7.56 8.77 -2.12
N LEU A 164 -6.43 8.55 -1.43
CA LEU A 164 -5.12 8.77 -2.01
C LEU A 164 -4.82 7.79 -3.15
N ALA A 165 -5.16 6.52 -3.01
CA ALA A 165 -4.99 5.53 -4.07
C ALA A 165 -5.76 5.92 -5.35
N TYR A 166 -6.99 6.41 -5.20
CA TYR A 166 -7.78 6.88 -6.31
C TYR A 166 -7.20 8.15 -6.97
N ALA A 167 -6.75 9.12 -6.17
CA ALA A 167 -6.11 10.33 -6.70
C ALA A 167 -4.81 10.01 -7.44
N MET A 168 -4.02 9.08 -6.92
CA MET A 168 -2.80 8.62 -7.59
C MET A 168 -3.11 7.85 -8.88
N TYR A 169 -4.13 6.99 -8.88
CA TYR A 169 -4.56 6.31 -10.10
C TYR A 169 -4.87 7.32 -11.21
N LEU A 170 -5.70 8.34 -10.93
CA LEU A 170 -6.01 9.38 -11.92
C LEU A 170 -4.76 10.09 -12.43
N ALA A 171 -3.89 10.50 -11.52
CA ALA A 171 -2.66 11.21 -11.88
C ALA A 171 -1.65 10.38 -12.67
N LEU A 172 -1.64 9.07 -12.51
CA LEU A 172 -0.77 8.16 -13.26
C LEU A 172 -1.35 7.83 -14.64
N ALA A 173 -2.65 7.75 -14.74
CA ALA A 173 -3.33 7.45 -16.00
C ALA A 173 -3.30 8.64 -16.99
N GLU A 174 -3.02 9.85 -16.52
CA GLU A 174 -2.82 11.06 -17.35
C GLU A 174 -1.38 11.23 -17.86
N LYS A 175 -0.44 10.37 -17.43
CA LYS A 175 0.98 10.42 -17.84
C LYS A 175 1.25 9.54 -19.05
#